data_a7945a5c1c329ac90a5ebaff5ead229d
#
_entry.id   a7945a5c1c329ac90a5ebaff5ead229d
#
_cell.length_a   1.000
_cell.length_b   1.000
_cell.length_c   1.000
_cell.angle_alpha   90.00
_cell.angle_beta   90.00
_cell.angle_gamma   90.00
#
_symmetry.space_group_name_H-M   'P 1'
#
loop_
_entity.id
_entity.type
_entity.pdbx_description
1 polymer ?
#
loop_
_entity_poly.entity_id
_entity_poly.type
_entity_poly.pdbx_seq_one_letter_code
_entity_poly.pdbx_strand_id
1 'polypeptide(L)'
;MSELSSFFREMTGAVVLGVNPPVHDFTFFDLWAKPLGLLFLLDYLRKRGNRVFLADCIFEGRTGDLSFGRNTVRKTEIPKPAWLAAIPRRYHRFGLGEEDFRRLLESCPVPDYILVTSMMTYWYGGVFSCIDT
;
A
#
# COMPACT_ATOMS: atom_id res chain seq x y z
N MET A 1 18.22 -20.37 11.47
CA MET A 1 17.50 -19.58 10.44
C MET A 1 16.02 -19.72 10.71
N SER A 2 15.25 -18.60 10.67
CA SER A 2 13.80 -18.69 10.91
C SER A 2 13.09 -19.40 9.74
N GLU A 3 11.97 -20.05 10.01
CA GLU A 3 11.13 -20.70 8.99
C GLU A 3 10.76 -19.74 7.84
N LEU A 4 10.53 -18.45 8.17
CA LEU A 4 10.26 -17.40 7.20
C LEU A 4 11.41 -17.21 6.21
N SER A 5 12.68 -17.30 6.66
CA SER A 5 13.82 -17.12 5.76
C SER A 5 13.99 -18.30 4.81
N SER A 6 13.64 -19.54 5.24
CA SER A 6 13.62 -20.71 4.34
C SER A 6 12.47 -20.60 3.34
N PHE A 7 11.28 -20.20 3.77
CA PHE A 7 10.11 -20.01 2.92
C PHE A 7 10.41 -19.07 1.73
N PHE A 8 10.96 -17.88 1.99
CA PHE A 8 11.29 -16.93 0.92
C PHE A 8 12.43 -17.42 0.01
N ARG A 9 13.33 -18.26 0.50
CA ARG A 9 14.40 -18.86 -0.32
C ARG A 9 13.89 -19.92 -1.27
N GLU A 10 12.87 -20.66 -0.89
CA GLU A 10 12.29 -21.74 -1.68
C GLU A 10 11.23 -21.27 -2.67
N MET A 11 10.68 -20.07 -2.46
CA MET A 11 9.66 -19.50 -3.33
C MET A 11 10.24 -19.18 -4.71
N THR A 12 9.79 -19.94 -5.72
CA THR A 12 10.17 -19.73 -7.14
C THR A 12 8.96 -20.00 -8.04
N GLY A 13 8.87 -19.25 -9.15
CA GLY A 13 7.79 -19.44 -10.15
C GLY A 13 6.41 -18.93 -9.70
N ALA A 14 6.30 -18.35 -8.52
CA ALA A 14 5.04 -17.82 -7.97
C ALA A 14 4.70 -16.45 -8.55
N VAL A 15 3.42 -16.10 -8.51
CA VAL A 15 2.90 -14.75 -8.75
C VAL A 15 2.77 -14.04 -7.41
N VAL A 16 3.50 -12.94 -7.25
CA VAL A 16 3.54 -12.19 -5.99
C VAL A 16 3.04 -10.77 -6.22
N LEU A 17 2.05 -10.35 -5.45
CA LEU A 17 1.56 -8.98 -5.43
C LEU A 17 2.03 -8.27 -4.17
N GLY A 18 2.82 -7.21 -4.33
CA GLY A 18 3.11 -6.27 -3.26
C GLY A 18 2.07 -5.15 -3.22
N VAL A 19 1.59 -4.81 -2.05
CA VAL A 19 0.62 -3.73 -1.86
C VAL A 19 1.21 -2.69 -0.90
N ASN A 20 1.33 -1.45 -1.39
CA ASN A 20 1.53 -0.28 -0.55
C ASN A 20 0.17 0.39 -0.35
N PRO A 21 -0.50 0.20 0.79
CA PRO A 21 -1.89 0.61 0.98
C PRO A 21 -2.04 2.14 1.05
N PRO A 22 -3.27 2.67 0.89
CA PRO A 22 -3.55 4.06 1.17
C PRO A 22 -3.32 4.35 2.66
N VAL A 23 -3.00 5.60 2.98
CA VAL A 23 -2.80 6.03 4.38
C VAL A 23 -4.07 6.65 4.91
N HIS A 24 -4.52 6.20 6.08
CA HIS A 24 -5.61 6.81 6.83
C HIS A 24 -5.02 7.63 7.99
N ASP A 25 -5.12 8.96 7.94
CA ASP A 25 -4.48 9.84 8.92
C ASP A 25 -5.19 11.20 9.06
N PHE A 26 -4.78 11.96 10.07
CA PHE A 26 -5.17 13.34 10.35
C PHE A 26 -4.22 14.39 9.75
N THR A 27 -3.15 13.98 9.10
CA THR A 27 -2.11 14.88 8.60
C THR A 27 -2.63 15.87 7.56
N PHE A 28 -1.96 17.02 7.45
CA PHE A 28 -2.21 18.01 6.41
C PHE A 28 -1.29 17.83 5.20
N PHE A 29 -0.13 17.21 5.40
CA PHE A 29 0.92 17.09 4.39
C PHE A 29 1.05 15.65 3.91
N ASP A 30 1.23 15.49 2.62
CA ASP A 30 1.35 14.22 1.90
C ASP A 30 2.80 13.85 1.59
N LEU A 31 3.69 14.03 2.55
CA LEU A 31 5.13 13.71 2.43
C LEU A 31 5.40 12.22 2.62
N TRP A 32 4.77 11.39 1.79
CA TRP A 32 4.90 9.94 1.89
C TRP A 32 6.17 9.44 1.20
N ALA A 33 6.98 8.68 1.91
CA ALA A 33 8.14 7.99 1.35
C ALA A 33 7.72 6.74 0.57
N LYS A 34 8.58 6.32 -0.35
CA LYS A 34 8.42 5.02 -1.02
C LYS A 34 8.57 3.87 -0.04
N PRO A 35 7.84 2.75 -0.22
CA PRO A 35 7.91 1.59 0.67
C PRO A 35 9.17 0.75 0.38
N LEU A 36 10.35 1.29 0.71
CA LEU A 36 11.64 0.70 0.34
C LEU A 36 11.78 -0.75 0.79
N GLY A 37 11.34 -1.08 2.01
CA GLY A 37 11.38 -2.46 2.51
C GLY A 37 10.61 -3.44 1.63
N LEU A 38 9.39 -3.06 1.23
CA LEU A 38 8.60 -3.84 0.29
C LEU A 38 9.29 -3.96 -1.07
N LEU A 39 9.81 -2.84 -1.60
CA LEU A 39 10.47 -2.83 -2.91
C LEU A 39 11.73 -3.72 -2.93
N PHE A 40 12.53 -3.71 -1.87
CA PHE A 40 13.68 -4.61 -1.73
C PHE A 40 13.26 -6.07 -1.70
N LEU A 41 12.22 -6.41 -0.95
CA LEU A 41 11.70 -7.78 -0.88
C LEU A 41 11.16 -8.24 -2.24
N LEU A 42 10.41 -7.39 -2.92
CA LEU A 42 9.87 -7.70 -4.25
C LEU A 42 10.98 -7.88 -5.29
N ASP A 43 12.04 -7.06 -5.27
CA ASP A 43 13.20 -7.22 -6.15
C ASP A 43 13.95 -8.52 -5.86
N TYR A 44 14.13 -8.86 -4.59
CA TYR A 44 14.71 -10.14 -4.18
C TYR A 44 13.92 -11.34 -4.74
N LEU A 45 12.59 -11.32 -4.58
CA LEU A 45 11.71 -12.39 -5.09
C LEU A 45 11.72 -12.46 -6.61
N ARG A 46 11.74 -11.33 -7.30
CA ARG A 46 11.85 -11.24 -8.76
C ARG A 46 13.15 -11.89 -9.27
N LYS A 47 14.28 -11.59 -8.63
CA LYS A 47 15.58 -12.18 -8.97
C LYS A 47 15.64 -13.70 -8.77
N ARG A 48 14.73 -14.24 -7.97
CA ARG A 48 14.57 -15.69 -7.75
C ARG A 48 13.58 -16.37 -8.71
N GLY A 49 13.16 -15.67 -9.76
CA GLY A 49 12.30 -16.24 -10.81
C GLY A 49 10.80 -16.15 -10.52
N ASN A 50 10.37 -15.35 -9.54
CA ASN A 50 8.96 -15.06 -9.32
C ASN A 50 8.47 -13.95 -10.24
N ARG A 51 7.19 -13.96 -10.59
CA ARG A 51 6.50 -12.88 -11.28
C ARG A 51 5.98 -11.92 -10.22
N VAL A 52 6.45 -10.69 -10.25
CA VAL A 52 6.18 -9.70 -9.18
C VAL A 52 5.42 -8.52 -9.74
N PHE A 53 4.36 -8.12 -9.03
CA PHE A 53 3.53 -6.94 -9.32
C PHE A 53 3.49 -6.03 -8.10
N LEU A 54 3.31 -4.73 -8.33
CA LEU A 54 3.21 -3.73 -7.26
C LEU A 54 1.94 -2.91 -7.45
N ALA A 55 1.07 -2.91 -6.45
CA ALA A 55 -0.03 -1.97 -6.28
C ALA A 55 0.38 -0.89 -5.27
N ASP A 56 0.91 0.23 -5.75
CA ASP A 56 1.28 1.39 -4.92
C ASP A 56 0.10 2.37 -4.86
N CYS A 57 -0.80 2.19 -3.90
CA CYS A 57 -2.01 3.01 -3.76
C CYS A 57 -1.70 4.49 -3.53
N ILE A 58 -0.53 4.82 -2.97
CA ILE A 58 -0.10 6.21 -2.79
C ILE A 58 0.35 6.81 -4.12
N PHE A 59 1.14 6.08 -4.90
CA PHE A 59 1.64 6.56 -6.20
C PHE A 59 0.51 6.68 -7.22
N GLU A 60 -0.30 5.64 -7.38
CA GLU A 60 -1.45 5.62 -8.29
C GLU A 60 -2.54 6.62 -7.90
N GLY A 61 -2.63 6.95 -6.62
CA GLY A 61 -3.55 7.96 -6.09
C GLY A 61 -3.09 9.41 -6.27
N ARG A 62 -1.97 9.65 -6.95
CA ARG A 62 -1.49 11.02 -7.19
C ARG A 62 -2.29 11.73 -8.26
N THR A 63 -2.60 12.99 -7.99
CA THR A 63 -3.34 13.87 -8.90
C THR A 63 -2.53 15.15 -9.14
N GLY A 64 -2.42 15.57 -10.41
CA GLY A 64 -1.81 16.85 -10.79
C GLY A 64 -0.35 16.78 -11.23
N ASP A 65 0.12 17.89 -11.80
CA ASP A 65 1.47 18.05 -12.30
C ASP A 65 2.50 18.14 -11.15
N LEU A 66 3.73 17.72 -11.46
CA LEU A 66 4.93 17.87 -10.63
C LEU A 66 5.33 19.35 -10.45
N SER A 67 4.46 20.18 -9.88
CA SER A 67 4.87 21.53 -9.54
C SER A 67 5.76 21.49 -8.29
N PHE A 68 7.00 21.91 -8.43
CA PHE A 68 8.02 21.99 -7.36
C PHE A 68 8.36 20.65 -6.68
N GLY A 69 8.29 19.51 -7.40
CA GLY A 69 8.63 18.19 -6.86
C GLY A 69 7.62 17.63 -5.85
N ARG A 70 6.47 18.23 -5.71
CA ARG A 70 5.38 17.78 -4.83
C ARG A 70 4.22 17.29 -5.67
N ASN A 71 4.02 15.97 -5.72
CA ASN A 71 2.78 15.40 -6.24
C ASN A 71 1.73 15.45 -5.12
N THR A 72 0.57 15.98 -5.45
CA THR A 72 -0.57 15.94 -4.54
C THR A 72 -1.17 14.54 -4.57
N VAL A 73 -1.12 13.83 -3.44
CA VAL A 73 -1.84 12.57 -3.28
C VAL A 73 -3.32 12.87 -3.08
N ARG A 74 -4.20 12.10 -3.75
CA ARG A 74 -5.65 12.24 -3.56
C ARG A 74 -5.98 12.14 -2.08
N LYS A 75 -6.70 13.14 -1.57
CA LYS A 75 -7.14 13.23 -0.18
C LYS A 75 -8.66 13.18 -0.12
N THR A 76 -9.21 12.21 0.56
CA THR A 76 -10.67 12.02 0.71
C THR A 76 -11.00 11.94 2.20
N GLU A 77 -11.95 12.76 2.67
CA GLU A 77 -12.46 12.64 4.04
C GLU A 77 -13.21 11.32 4.19
N ILE A 78 -12.91 10.58 5.24
CA ILE A 78 -13.53 9.29 5.57
C ILE A 78 -14.07 9.30 7.00
N PRO A 79 -15.05 8.45 7.33
CA PRO A 79 -15.56 8.31 8.68
C PRO A 79 -14.43 8.02 9.68
N LYS A 80 -14.46 8.72 10.80
CA LYS A 80 -13.50 8.54 11.88
C LYS A 80 -13.87 7.28 12.68
N PRO A 81 -12.92 6.38 12.93
CA PRO A 81 -13.15 5.26 13.84
C PRO A 81 -13.60 5.75 15.23
N ALA A 82 -14.47 5.00 15.90
CA ALA A 82 -15.05 5.38 17.19
C ALA A 82 -13.99 5.73 18.26
N TRP A 83 -12.90 4.98 18.31
CA TRP A 83 -11.80 5.20 19.24
C TRP A 83 -10.95 6.46 18.95
N LEU A 84 -11.11 7.07 17.76
CA LEU A 84 -10.50 8.35 17.39
C LEU A 84 -11.48 9.53 17.52
N ALA A 85 -12.72 9.29 17.97
CA ALA A 85 -13.78 10.30 17.99
C ALA A 85 -13.43 11.55 18.81
N ALA A 86 -12.63 11.39 19.89
CA ALA A 86 -12.19 12.47 20.75
C ALA A 86 -11.21 13.47 20.09
N ILE A 87 -10.60 13.09 18.95
CA ILE A 87 -9.65 13.95 18.25
C ILE A 87 -10.42 14.97 17.38
N PRO A 88 -10.36 16.28 17.66
CA PRO A 88 -11.15 17.29 16.96
C PRO A 88 -10.55 17.68 15.59
N ARG A 89 -10.21 16.68 14.77
CA ARG A 89 -9.64 16.84 13.43
C ARG A 89 -10.35 15.94 12.45
N ARG A 90 -10.39 16.33 11.17
CA ARG A 90 -10.92 15.51 10.10
C ARG A 90 -9.98 14.35 9.79
N TYR A 91 -10.54 13.19 9.55
CA TYR A 91 -9.81 11.97 9.22
C TYR A 91 -9.89 11.72 7.71
N HIS A 92 -8.77 11.40 7.10
CA HIS A 92 -8.68 11.29 5.65
C HIS A 92 -8.01 10.00 5.21
N ARG A 93 -8.44 9.54 4.05
CA ARG A 93 -7.69 8.59 3.22
C ARG A 93 -6.81 9.37 2.25
N PHE A 94 -5.54 9.02 2.20
CA PHE A 94 -4.57 9.49 1.21
C PHE A 94 -4.24 8.34 0.26
N GLY A 95 -4.42 8.55 -1.05
CA GLY A 95 -4.20 7.53 -2.07
C GLY A 95 -5.48 7.05 -2.75
N LEU A 96 -5.42 5.86 -3.34
CA LEU A 96 -6.54 5.26 -4.06
C LEU A 96 -7.76 5.03 -3.15
N GLY A 97 -8.95 5.24 -3.71
CA GLY A 97 -10.20 4.75 -3.14
C GLY A 97 -10.36 3.24 -3.35
N GLU A 98 -11.32 2.64 -2.63
CA GLU A 98 -11.58 1.18 -2.69
C GLU A 98 -11.93 0.71 -4.10
N GLU A 99 -12.77 1.45 -4.81
CA GLU A 99 -13.18 1.11 -6.17
C GLU A 99 -12.00 1.16 -7.16
N ASP A 100 -11.14 2.19 -7.09
CA ASP A 100 -9.96 2.31 -7.93
C ASP A 100 -8.94 1.22 -7.60
N PHE A 101 -8.80 0.87 -6.32
CA PHE A 101 -7.94 -0.24 -5.90
C PHE A 101 -8.46 -1.59 -6.42
N ARG A 102 -9.78 -1.84 -6.36
CA ARG A 102 -10.38 -3.05 -6.93
C ARG A 102 -10.10 -3.16 -8.44
N ARG A 103 -10.27 -2.08 -9.20
CA ARG A 103 -9.92 -2.04 -10.64
C ARG A 103 -8.44 -2.34 -10.89
N LEU A 104 -7.56 -1.81 -10.03
CA LEU A 104 -6.14 -2.10 -10.12
C LEU A 104 -5.86 -3.60 -9.89
N LEU A 105 -6.49 -4.22 -8.90
CA LEU A 105 -6.39 -5.66 -8.63
C LEU A 105 -6.90 -6.49 -9.82
N GLU A 106 -8.03 -6.12 -10.42
CA GLU A 106 -8.60 -6.81 -11.58
C GLU A 106 -7.68 -6.77 -12.80
N SER A 107 -6.79 -5.77 -12.89
CA SER A 107 -5.79 -5.68 -13.96
C SER A 107 -4.56 -6.56 -13.72
N CYS A 108 -4.39 -7.10 -12.51
CA CYS A 108 -3.28 -7.96 -12.15
C CYS A 108 -3.65 -9.44 -12.32
N PRO A 109 -2.68 -10.34 -12.63
CA PRO A 109 -2.90 -11.77 -12.54
C PRO A 109 -3.25 -12.16 -11.09
N VAL A 110 -4.05 -13.23 -10.93
CA VAL A 110 -4.35 -13.78 -9.61
C VAL A 110 -3.04 -14.15 -8.91
N PRO A 111 -2.73 -13.55 -7.75
CA PRO A 111 -1.48 -13.82 -7.06
C PRO A 111 -1.56 -15.11 -6.22
N ASP A 112 -0.42 -15.81 -6.12
CA ASP A 112 -0.24 -16.89 -5.15
C ASP A 112 0.03 -16.33 -3.75
N TYR A 113 0.67 -15.15 -3.68
CA TYR A 113 1.00 -14.47 -2.42
C TYR A 113 0.77 -12.96 -2.53
N ILE A 114 0.23 -12.39 -1.46
CA ILE A 114 0.03 -10.94 -1.33
C ILE A 114 0.86 -10.44 -0.14
N LEU A 115 1.72 -9.46 -0.39
CA LEU A 115 2.57 -8.81 0.62
C LEU A 115 2.06 -7.39 0.85
N VAL A 116 1.43 -7.15 1.98
CA VAL A 116 0.93 -5.82 2.35
C VAL A 116 1.89 -5.17 3.32
N THR A 117 2.35 -3.96 3.03
CA THR A 117 3.24 -3.20 3.92
C THR A 117 2.47 -2.18 4.76
N SER A 118 3.06 -1.79 5.89
CA SER A 118 2.66 -0.60 6.63
C SER A 118 3.91 0.08 7.18
N MET A 119 4.06 1.38 6.96
CA MET A 119 5.21 2.12 7.46
C MET A 119 5.05 2.53 8.91
N MET A 120 3.82 2.73 9.36
CA MET A 120 3.49 3.14 10.73
C MET A 120 2.37 2.25 11.28
N THR A 121 2.49 1.89 12.55
CA THR A 121 1.52 1.01 13.21
C THR A 121 0.11 1.59 13.25
N TYR A 122 -0.04 2.89 13.36
CA TYR A 122 -1.35 3.55 13.39
C TYR A 122 -2.00 3.76 12.01
N TRP A 123 -1.31 3.37 10.91
CA TRP A 123 -1.89 3.37 9.55
C TRP A 123 -2.58 2.05 9.17
N TYR A 124 -2.78 1.16 10.14
CA TYR A 124 -3.43 -0.13 9.91
C TYR A 124 -4.81 -0.04 9.24
N GLY A 125 -5.52 1.10 9.37
CA GLY A 125 -6.81 1.31 8.71
C GLY A 125 -6.73 1.18 7.19
N GLY A 126 -5.68 1.71 6.56
CA GLY A 126 -5.44 1.52 5.13
C GLY A 126 -5.07 0.07 4.77
N VAL A 127 -4.32 -0.60 5.64
CA VAL A 127 -3.96 -2.03 5.47
C VAL A 127 -5.22 -2.89 5.47
N PHE A 128 -6.08 -2.75 6.47
CA PHE A 128 -7.33 -3.50 6.55
C PHE A 128 -8.27 -3.19 5.40
N SER A 129 -8.37 -1.93 4.98
CA SER A 129 -9.17 -1.56 3.80
C SER A 129 -8.71 -2.32 2.54
N CYS A 130 -7.41 -2.55 2.36
CA CYS A 130 -6.90 -3.36 1.24
C CYS A 130 -7.16 -4.85 1.40
N ILE A 131 -7.12 -5.38 2.64
CA ILE A 131 -7.36 -6.80 2.90
C ILE A 131 -8.83 -7.16 2.70
N ASP A 132 -9.73 -6.24 3.02
CA ASP A 132 -11.18 -6.43 2.94
C ASP A 132 -11.74 -6.23 1.52
N THR A 133 -10.93 -5.71 0.58
CA THR A 133 -11.31 -5.48 -0.83
C THR A 133 -11.15 -6.75 -1.67
#